data_8b896c7db783ee8fec47c37c15e7348b
#
_entry.id   8b896c7db783ee8fec47c37c15e7348b
#
_cell.length_a   1.000
_cell.length_b   1.000
_cell.length_c   1.000
_cell.angle_alpha   90.00
_cell.angle_beta   90.00
_cell.angle_gamma   90.00
#
_symmetry.space_group_name_H-M   'P 1'
#
loop_
_entity.id
_entity.type
_entity.pdbx_description
1 polymer ?
#
loop_
_entity_poly.entity_id
_entity_poly.type
_entity_poly.pdbx_seq_one_letter_code
_entity_poly.pdbx_strand_id
1 'polypeptide(L)'
;VLTFSPEMESSINFDDWNNANIEWLEKQFGKGKIIRHDLNADESCRHGHYFVMPTDEKGHLNASKYFGKKQQIIQLQDSYAEAMKRFGLVRGISKEQTRANHVSLDEWHKQEEAQLLADIAKIEREKEVIAQIRETVLEDEQRPYTTQREHIGDDVFNDLK
;
A
#
# COMPACT_ATOMS: atom_id res chain seq x y z
N VAL A 1 -0.25 20.07 5.85
CA VAL A 1 0.69 18.96 6.01
C VAL A 1 1.00 18.40 4.64
N LEU A 2 2.28 18.12 4.36
CA LEU A 2 2.75 17.44 3.16
C LEU A 2 3.48 16.18 3.60
N THR A 3 3.25 15.07 2.90
CA THR A 3 3.81 13.76 3.18
C THR A 3 3.93 12.94 1.89
N PHE A 4 4.57 11.80 1.97
CA PHE A 4 4.64 10.79 0.90
C PHE A 4 4.37 9.40 1.48
N SER A 5 4.15 8.41 0.60
CA SER A 5 3.85 7.04 1.04
C SER A 5 5.05 6.41 1.76
N PRO A 6 4.84 5.59 2.80
CA PRO A 6 5.92 4.94 3.55
C PRO A 6 6.88 4.12 2.68
N GLU A 7 6.40 3.54 1.58
CA GLU A 7 7.21 2.75 0.64
C GLU A 7 8.32 3.59 -0.03
N MET A 8 8.13 4.91 -0.09
CA MET A 8 9.10 5.83 -0.70
C MET A 8 10.16 6.32 0.28
N GLU A 9 10.03 6.01 1.56
CA GLU A 9 10.87 6.53 2.64
C GLU A 9 12.37 6.25 2.44
N SER A 10 12.72 5.06 1.96
CA SER A 10 14.11 4.66 1.72
C SER A 10 14.72 5.27 0.45
N SER A 11 13.90 5.77 -0.47
CA SER A 11 14.33 6.29 -1.78
C SER A 11 14.38 7.81 -1.84
N ILE A 12 13.78 8.51 -0.87
CA ILE A 12 13.67 9.97 -0.85
C ILE A 12 14.65 10.56 0.15
N ASN A 13 15.54 11.47 -0.32
CA ASN A 13 16.28 12.34 0.58
C ASN A 13 15.32 13.38 1.17
N PHE A 14 15.20 13.39 2.51
CA PHE A 14 14.19 14.18 3.19
C PHE A 14 14.43 15.70 3.10
N ASP A 15 15.70 16.11 3.12
CA ASP A 15 16.08 17.52 2.99
C ASP A 15 15.81 18.05 1.59
N ASP A 16 16.11 17.26 0.55
CA ASP A 16 15.82 17.62 -0.84
C ASP A 16 14.31 17.72 -1.07
N TRP A 17 13.55 16.78 -0.50
CA TRP A 17 12.09 16.80 -0.56
C TRP A 17 11.53 18.03 0.17
N ASN A 18 12.06 18.38 1.35
CA ASN A 18 11.65 19.57 2.07
C ASN A 18 11.93 20.85 1.26
N ASN A 19 13.11 20.96 0.66
CA ASN A 19 13.47 22.10 -0.20
C ASN A 19 12.50 22.21 -1.38
N ALA A 20 12.13 21.07 -2.00
CA ALA A 20 11.14 21.04 -3.07
C ALA A 20 9.76 21.49 -2.62
N ASN A 21 9.35 21.15 -1.41
CA ASN A 21 8.09 21.62 -0.84
C ASN A 21 8.09 23.13 -0.64
N ILE A 22 9.19 23.68 -0.14
CA ILE A 22 9.35 25.14 0.03
C ILE A 22 9.27 25.83 -1.34
N GLU A 23 10.02 25.37 -2.34
CA GLU A 23 9.97 25.90 -3.71
C GLU A 23 8.56 25.88 -4.30
N TRP A 24 7.85 24.75 -4.15
CA TRP A 24 6.48 24.63 -4.63
C TRP A 24 5.52 25.58 -3.90
N LEU A 25 5.61 25.66 -2.57
CA LEU A 25 4.79 26.56 -1.76
C LEU A 25 5.02 28.03 -2.12
N GLU A 26 6.27 28.44 -2.31
CA GLU A 26 6.60 29.79 -2.75
C GLU A 26 6.07 30.10 -4.14
N LYS A 27 6.06 29.12 -5.04
CA LYS A 27 5.47 29.25 -6.36
C LYS A 27 3.94 29.43 -6.31
N GLN A 28 3.27 28.73 -5.38
CA GLN A 28 1.80 28.80 -5.25
C GLN A 28 1.34 30.06 -4.51
N PHE A 29 2.01 30.42 -3.43
CA PHE A 29 1.55 31.47 -2.49
C PHE A 29 2.38 32.77 -2.56
N GLY A 30 3.53 32.72 -3.18
CA GLY A 30 4.47 33.83 -3.28
C GLY A 30 5.65 33.71 -2.30
N LYS A 31 6.79 34.26 -2.68
CA LYS A 31 7.99 34.25 -1.82
C LYS A 31 7.76 34.96 -0.50
N GLY A 32 8.34 34.43 0.58
CA GLY A 32 8.25 34.99 1.91
C GLY A 32 6.85 34.83 2.56
N LYS A 33 5.98 33.97 2.01
CA LYS A 33 4.67 33.68 2.58
C LYS A 33 4.66 32.46 3.51
N ILE A 34 5.73 31.68 3.56
CA ILE A 34 5.90 30.60 4.52
C ILE A 34 6.38 31.23 5.83
N ILE A 35 5.53 31.18 6.85
CA ILE A 35 5.79 31.76 8.18
C ILE A 35 6.67 30.84 9.02
N ARG A 36 6.40 29.55 8.95
CA ARG A 36 7.06 28.48 9.69
C ARG A 36 6.90 27.16 8.95
N HIS A 37 7.86 26.29 9.11
CA HIS A 37 7.71 24.87 8.77
C HIS A 37 8.39 24.02 9.85
N ASP A 38 7.81 22.87 10.12
CA ASP A 38 8.31 21.88 11.07
C ASP A 38 8.33 20.52 10.36
N LEU A 39 9.45 19.80 10.48
CA LEU A 39 9.65 18.49 9.91
C LEU A 39 9.57 17.44 11.02
N ASN A 40 8.70 16.45 10.84
CA ASN A 40 8.54 15.33 11.74
C ASN A 40 9.11 14.08 11.08
N ALA A 41 10.06 13.45 11.77
CA ALA A 41 10.75 12.23 11.33
C ALA A 41 10.63 11.08 12.34
N ASP A 42 9.88 11.27 13.41
CA ASP A 42 9.71 10.37 14.54
C ASP A 42 8.40 9.58 14.51
N GLU A 43 7.52 9.87 13.56
CA GLU A 43 6.29 9.13 13.31
C GLU A 43 6.50 8.05 12.23
N SER A 44 5.48 7.19 12.07
CA SER A 44 5.49 6.09 11.11
C SER A 44 5.70 6.51 9.64
N CYS A 45 5.43 7.76 9.33
CA CYS A 45 5.66 8.36 8.03
C CYS A 45 6.19 9.78 8.18
N ARG A 46 7.32 10.08 7.57
CA ARG A 46 7.91 11.43 7.58
C ARG A 46 6.97 12.43 6.91
N HIS A 47 6.82 13.59 7.52
CA HIS A 47 5.96 14.65 7.01
C HIS A 47 6.44 16.03 7.43
N GLY A 48 5.94 17.05 6.71
CA GLY A 48 6.21 18.44 7.00
C GLY A 48 4.93 19.23 7.25
N HIS A 49 4.91 20.01 8.32
CA HIS A 49 3.89 21.03 8.58
C HIS A 49 4.37 22.37 8.04
N TYR A 50 3.63 22.97 7.14
CA TYR A 50 3.96 24.26 6.53
C TYR A 50 2.84 25.25 6.84
N PHE A 51 3.20 26.36 7.48
CA PHE A 51 2.28 27.45 7.81
C PHE A 51 2.47 28.56 6.79
N VAL A 52 1.47 28.74 5.96
CA VAL A 52 1.51 29.68 4.83
C VAL A 52 0.49 30.80 5.05
N MET A 53 0.87 32.02 4.70
CA MET A 53 0.01 33.18 4.74
C MET A 53 -0.62 33.41 3.35
N PRO A 54 -1.90 33.03 3.14
CA PRO A 54 -2.56 33.13 1.85
C PRO A 54 -3.03 34.57 1.62
N THR A 55 -2.23 35.39 0.95
CA THR A 55 -2.58 36.78 0.63
C THR A 55 -2.95 36.97 -0.83
N ASP A 56 -3.86 37.92 -1.10
CA ASP A 56 -4.14 38.39 -2.46
C ASP A 56 -3.08 39.40 -2.96
N GLU A 57 -3.27 39.93 -4.16
CA GLU A 57 -2.37 40.91 -4.80
C GLU A 57 -2.30 42.23 -4.04
N LYS A 58 -3.32 42.52 -3.21
CA LYS A 58 -3.38 43.73 -2.37
C LYS A 58 -2.78 43.51 -0.95
N GLY A 59 -2.30 42.28 -0.69
CA GLY A 59 -1.73 41.91 0.61
C GLY A 59 -2.75 41.54 1.68
N HIS A 60 -4.05 41.45 1.36
CA HIS A 60 -5.07 41.03 2.31
C HIS A 60 -5.08 39.51 2.43
N LEU A 61 -5.37 39.02 3.63
CA LEU A 61 -5.59 37.58 3.87
C LEU A 61 -6.80 37.11 3.07
N ASN A 62 -6.59 36.16 2.17
CA ASN A 62 -7.64 35.64 1.31
C ASN A 62 -7.45 34.16 1.00
N ALA A 63 -7.79 33.31 1.96
CA ALA A 63 -7.70 31.86 1.80
C ALA A 63 -8.63 31.34 0.68
N SER A 64 -9.77 32.01 0.45
CA SER A 64 -10.73 31.63 -0.60
C SER A 64 -10.15 31.72 -2.00
N LYS A 65 -9.16 32.56 -2.23
CA LYS A 65 -8.43 32.65 -3.49
C LYS A 65 -7.76 31.34 -3.87
N TYR A 66 -7.33 30.57 -2.89
CA TYR A 66 -6.55 29.32 -3.07
C TYR A 66 -7.39 28.06 -2.84
N PHE A 67 -8.33 28.11 -1.87
CA PHE A 67 -9.06 26.95 -1.37
C PHE A 67 -10.58 27.09 -1.48
N GLY A 68 -11.09 28.16 -2.08
CA GLY A 68 -12.51 28.49 -2.07
C GLY A 68 -13.37 27.57 -2.95
N LYS A 69 -12.78 26.90 -3.93
CA LYS A 69 -13.48 26.03 -4.88
C LYS A 69 -12.79 24.67 -4.97
N LYS A 70 -13.59 23.60 -5.12
CA LYS A 70 -13.07 22.22 -5.31
C LYS A 70 -12.03 22.15 -6.42
N GLN A 71 -12.28 22.84 -7.54
CA GLN A 71 -11.35 22.83 -8.68
C GLN A 71 -9.98 23.43 -8.33
N GLN A 72 -9.92 24.45 -7.49
CA GLN A 72 -8.65 25.04 -7.03
C GLN A 72 -7.84 24.03 -6.18
N ILE A 73 -8.52 23.28 -5.31
CA ILE A 73 -7.89 22.23 -4.50
C ILE A 73 -7.33 21.12 -5.40
N ILE A 74 -8.09 20.71 -6.42
CA ILE A 74 -7.63 19.71 -7.39
C ILE A 74 -6.39 20.21 -8.13
N GLN A 75 -6.42 21.44 -8.66
CA GLN A 75 -5.28 22.06 -9.35
C GLN A 75 -4.04 22.17 -8.45
N LEU A 76 -4.25 22.49 -7.16
CA LEU A 76 -3.17 22.55 -6.19
C LEU A 76 -2.53 21.17 -5.99
N GLN A 77 -3.34 20.13 -5.85
CA GLN A 77 -2.87 18.75 -5.72
C GLN A 77 -2.17 18.26 -7.00
N ASP A 78 -2.68 18.61 -8.18
CA ASP A 78 -2.07 18.23 -9.45
C ASP A 78 -0.71 18.92 -9.63
N SER A 79 -0.63 20.23 -9.29
CA SER A 79 0.63 20.98 -9.34
C SER A 79 1.67 20.46 -8.33
N TYR A 80 1.23 19.98 -7.17
CA TYR A 80 2.09 19.33 -6.20
C TYR A 80 2.66 18.02 -6.73
N ALA A 81 1.80 17.17 -7.28
CA ALA A 81 2.23 15.90 -7.86
C ALA A 81 3.26 16.10 -8.99
N GLU A 82 3.06 17.10 -9.84
CA GLU A 82 4.03 17.43 -10.90
C GLU A 82 5.37 17.91 -10.32
N ALA A 83 5.35 18.75 -9.28
CA ALA A 83 6.56 19.23 -8.61
C ALA A 83 7.34 18.10 -7.93
N MET A 84 6.63 17.09 -7.38
CA MET A 84 7.20 15.96 -6.65
C MET A 84 7.56 14.77 -7.55
N LYS A 85 7.27 14.82 -8.83
CA LYS A 85 7.57 13.78 -9.80
C LYS A 85 9.06 13.41 -9.89
N ARG A 86 9.94 14.38 -9.62
CA ARG A 86 11.39 14.18 -9.54
C ARG A 86 11.83 13.20 -8.46
N PHE A 87 10.97 12.94 -7.46
CA PHE A 87 11.19 11.95 -6.40
C PHE A 87 10.47 10.62 -6.68
N GLY A 88 9.87 10.44 -7.87
CA GLY A 88 9.09 9.26 -8.20
C GLY A 88 7.68 9.26 -7.61
N LEU A 89 7.26 10.35 -6.97
CA LEU A 89 5.91 10.47 -6.42
C LEU A 89 4.89 10.69 -7.54
N VAL A 90 3.77 10.01 -7.43
CA VAL A 90 2.67 10.09 -8.40
C VAL A 90 1.42 10.65 -7.75
N ARG A 91 0.56 11.24 -8.58
CA ARG A 91 -0.74 11.73 -8.13
C ARG A 91 -1.60 10.58 -7.62
N GLY A 92 -2.12 10.70 -6.39
CA GLY A 92 -3.09 9.74 -5.87
C GLY A 92 -4.37 9.71 -6.72
N ILE A 93 -5.04 8.56 -6.72
CA ILE A 93 -6.29 8.35 -7.45
C ILE A 93 -7.42 9.13 -6.77
N SER A 94 -8.24 9.84 -7.56
CA SER A 94 -9.32 10.66 -7.02
C SER A 94 -10.41 9.81 -6.37
N LYS A 95 -11.10 10.39 -5.37
CA LYS A 95 -12.24 9.74 -4.71
C LYS A 95 -13.34 9.33 -5.70
N GLU A 96 -13.55 10.11 -6.74
CA GLU A 96 -14.54 9.84 -7.78
C GLU A 96 -14.22 8.54 -8.54
N GLN A 97 -12.94 8.25 -8.72
CA GLN A 97 -12.49 7.04 -9.40
C GLN A 97 -12.46 5.82 -8.48
N THR A 98 -11.96 6.00 -7.26
CA THR A 98 -11.86 4.90 -6.29
C THR A 98 -13.20 4.55 -5.66
N ARG A 99 -14.17 5.49 -5.65
CA ARG A 99 -15.41 5.43 -4.87
C ARG A 99 -15.16 5.19 -3.37
N ALA A 100 -13.95 5.45 -2.91
CA ALA A 100 -13.56 5.26 -1.52
C ALA A 100 -14.37 6.20 -0.61
N ASN A 101 -14.95 5.63 0.42
CA ASN A 101 -15.55 6.41 1.51
C ASN A 101 -14.51 6.65 2.59
N HIS A 102 -14.62 7.81 3.24
CA HIS A 102 -13.82 8.07 4.42
C HIS A 102 -14.28 7.12 5.54
N VAL A 103 -13.37 6.32 6.03
CA VAL A 103 -13.56 5.47 7.20
C VAL A 103 -12.81 6.14 8.34
N SER A 104 -13.38 6.18 9.53
CA SER A 104 -12.68 6.70 10.71
C SER A 104 -11.47 5.81 11.02
N LEU A 105 -10.45 6.36 11.68
CA LEU A 105 -9.25 5.60 12.03
C LEU A 105 -9.59 4.37 12.87
N ASP A 106 -10.53 4.52 13.81
CA ASP A 106 -11.00 3.41 14.66
C ASP A 106 -11.69 2.29 13.86
N GLU A 107 -12.50 2.66 12.88
CA GLU A 107 -13.16 1.68 12.00
C GLU A 107 -12.16 1.00 11.09
N TRP A 108 -11.17 1.74 10.58
CA TRP A 108 -10.10 1.19 9.76
C TRP A 108 -9.28 0.17 10.56
N HIS A 109 -8.86 0.51 11.78
CA HIS A 109 -8.13 -0.43 12.65
C HIS A 109 -8.94 -1.71 12.95
N LYS A 110 -10.24 -1.59 13.20
CA LYS A 110 -11.10 -2.76 13.40
C LYS A 110 -11.21 -3.64 12.16
N GLN A 111 -11.25 -3.02 10.96
CA GLN A 111 -11.29 -3.76 9.70
C GLN A 111 -9.98 -4.49 9.44
N GLU A 112 -8.84 -3.83 9.67
CA GLU A 112 -7.50 -4.42 9.55
C GLU A 112 -7.31 -5.59 10.53
N GLU A 113 -7.71 -5.41 11.80
CA GLU A 113 -7.64 -6.47 12.82
C GLU A 113 -8.51 -7.68 12.43
N ALA A 114 -9.74 -7.44 11.97
CA ALA A 114 -10.63 -8.50 11.52
C ALA A 114 -10.07 -9.24 10.29
N GLN A 115 -9.47 -8.53 9.35
CA GLN A 115 -8.83 -9.13 8.19
C GLN A 115 -7.62 -9.98 8.59
N LEU A 116 -6.77 -9.48 9.49
CA LEU A 116 -5.62 -10.19 10.00
C LEU A 116 -6.03 -11.50 10.70
N LEU A 117 -7.07 -11.46 11.54
CA LEU A 117 -7.60 -12.65 12.21
C LEU A 117 -8.16 -13.68 11.21
N ALA A 118 -8.82 -13.22 10.15
CA ALA A 118 -9.32 -14.10 9.09
C ALA A 118 -8.16 -14.76 8.31
N ASP A 119 -7.10 -14.03 8.03
CA ASP A 119 -5.92 -14.54 7.34
C ASP A 119 -5.15 -15.55 8.22
N ILE A 120 -5.01 -15.27 9.52
CA ILE A 120 -4.43 -16.24 10.48
C ILE A 120 -5.25 -17.53 10.50
N ALA A 121 -6.56 -17.46 10.63
CA ALA A 121 -7.44 -18.63 10.62
C ALA A 121 -7.39 -19.41 9.30
N LYS A 122 -7.13 -18.76 8.18
CA LYS A 122 -6.91 -19.42 6.89
C LYS A 122 -5.58 -20.17 6.87
N ILE A 123 -4.51 -19.56 7.34
CA ILE A 123 -3.17 -20.18 7.41
C ILE A 123 -3.19 -21.40 8.35
N GLU A 124 -3.90 -21.31 9.48
CA GLU A 124 -4.03 -22.44 10.41
C GLU A 124 -4.73 -23.63 9.76
N ARG A 125 -5.83 -23.39 9.03
CA ARG A 125 -6.51 -24.44 8.26
C ARG A 125 -5.63 -25.07 7.18
N GLU A 126 -4.86 -24.27 6.46
CA GLU A 126 -3.92 -24.77 5.46
C GLU A 126 -2.81 -25.63 6.08
N LYS A 127 -2.33 -25.26 7.28
CA LYS A 127 -1.36 -26.06 8.03
C LYS A 127 -1.93 -27.40 8.46
N GLU A 128 -3.18 -27.44 8.91
CA GLU A 128 -3.87 -28.69 9.26
C GLU A 128 -4.00 -29.63 8.06
N VAL A 129 -4.39 -29.09 6.90
CA VAL A 129 -4.48 -29.86 5.65
C VAL A 129 -3.12 -30.41 5.24
N ILE A 130 -2.06 -29.62 5.32
CA ILE A 130 -0.70 -30.06 5.02
C ILE A 130 -0.27 -31.17 5.98
N ALA A 131 -0.60 -31.06 7.27
CA ALA A 131 -0.27 -32.07 8.25
C ALA A 131 -0.98 -33.40 7.94
N GLN A 132 -2.25 -33.38 7.57
CA GLN A 132 -3.02 -34.56 7.18
C GLN A 132 -2.46 -35.21 5.93
N ILE A 133 -2.11 -34.44 4.89
CA ILE A 133 -1.49 -34.96 3.66
C ILE A 133 -0.13 -35.62 4.00
N ARG A 134 0.66 -34.99 4.85
CA ARG A 134 1.95 -35.54 5.26
C ARG A 134 1.79 -36.88 6.00
N GLU A 135 0.81 -37.01 6.86
CA GLU A 135 0.51 -38.26 7.58
C GLU A 135 0.08 -39.38 6.61
N THR A 136 -0.83 -39.08 5.68
CA THR A 136 -1.25 -40.06 4.66
C THR A 136 -0.11 -40.50 3.74
N VAL A 137 0.78 -39.61 3.35
CA VAL A 137 1.96 -39.96 2.52
C VAL A 137 2.91 -40.87 3.30
N LEU A 138 3.15 -40.59 4.59
CA LEU A 138 4.00 -41.43 5.43
C LEU A 138 3.39 -42.83 5.67
N GLU A 139 2.07 -42.94 5.78
CA GLU A 139 1.37 -44.22 5.89
C GLU A 139 1.49 -45.03 4.58
N ASP A 140 1.36 -44.40 3.43
CA ASP A 140 1.50 -45.05 2.11
C ASP A 140 2.95 -45.51 1.86
N GLU A 141 3.96 -44.77 2.28
CA GLU A 141 5.38 -45.17 2.20
C GLU A 141 5.70 -46.38 3.10
N GLN A 142 4.97 -46.58 4.19
CA GLN A 142 5.14 -47.71 5.13
C GLN A 142 4.33 -48.94 4.72
N ARG A 143 3.45 -48.86 3.72
CA ARG A 143 2.75 -50.04 3.20
C ARG A 143 3.73 -50.98 2.51
N PRO A 144 3.83 -52.24 2.95
CA PRO A 144 4.68 -53.21 2.23
C PRO A 144 4.15 -53.37 0.81
N TYR A 145 5.03 -53.25 -0.17
CA TYR A 145 4.73 -53.57 -1.56
C TYR A 145 4.30 -55.04 -1.66
N THR A 146 3.00 -55.29 -1.55
CA THR A 146 2.45 -56.60 -1.93
C THR A 146 2.47 -56.65 -3.44
N THR A 147 3.55 -57.24 -3.98
CA THR A 147 3.59 -57.64 -5.36
C THR A 147 2.53 -58.73 -5.52
N GLN A 148 1.34 -58.36 -5.91
CA GLN A 148 0.41 -59.35 -6.53
C GLN A 148 1.10 -59.76 -7.83
N ARG A 149 1.87 -60.84 -7.77
CA ARG A 149 2.09 -61.68 -8.96
C ARG A 149 0.70 -62.19 -9.30
N GLU A 150 0.03 -61.53 -10.23
CA GLU A 150 -1.06 -62.15 -10.96
C GLU A 150 -0.44 -63.40 -11.61
N HIS A 151 -0.92 -64.54 -11.20
CA HIS A 151 -0.74 -65.82 -11.88
C HIS A 151 -1.36 -65.59 -13.28
N ILE A 152 -0.53 -65.20 -14.24
CA ILE A 152 -0.84 -65.37 -15.64
C ILE A 152 -0.78 -66.86 -15.79
N GLY A 153 -1.98 -67.43 -15.94
CA GLY A 153 -2.17 -68.88 -15.93
C GLY A 153 -1.33 -69.55 -16.98
N ASP A 154 -0.85 -70.73 -16.58
CA ASP A 154 -0.08 -71.70 -17.37
C ASP A 154 -0.86 -72.29 -18.59
N ASP A 155 -1.95 -71.65 -19.00
CA ASP A 155 -2.86 -72.18 -20.05
C ASP A 155 -2.44 -71.82 -21.49
N VAL A 156 -1.36 -71.07 -21.69
CA VAL A 156 -0.97 -70.68 -23.07
C VAL A 156 0.07 -71.61 -23.71
N PHE A 157 0.58 -72.63 -22.99
CA PHE A 157 1.65 -73.50 -23.48
C PHE A 157 1.18 -74.85 -23.97
N ASN A 158 -0.12 -75.19 -23.98
CA ASN A 158 -0.61 -76.50 -24.42
C ASN A 158 -1.17 -76.57 -25.82
N ASP A 159 -1.23 -75.51 -26.61
CA ASP A 159 -1.81 -75.55 -27.97
C ASP A 159 -0.77 -75.57 -29.11
N LEU A 160 0.49 -75.93 -28.82
CA LEU A 160 1.50 -76.13 -29.84
C LEU A 160 2.13 -77.52 -29.74
N LYS A 161 1.33 -78.55 -30.03
CA LYS A 161 1.78 -79.88 -30.49
C LYS A 161 0.89 -80.40 -31.55
#